data_7111f69ac373d45ed45a396992ad8eab
#
_entry.id   7111f69ac373d45ed45a396992ad8eab
#
_cell.length_a   1.000
_cell.length_b   1.000
_cell.length_c   1.000
_cell.angle_alpha   90.00
_cell.angle_beta   90.00
_cell.angle_gamma   90.00
#
_symmetry.space_group_name_H-M   'P 1'
#
loop_
_entity.id
_entity.type
_entity.pdbx_description
1 polymer ?
#
loop_
_entity_poly.entity_id
_entity_poly.type
_entity_poly.pdbx_seq_one_letter_code
_entity_poly.pdbx_strand_id
1 'polypeptide(L)'
;MGQGSSYDQLHRNIVIRADIYGGANSAPRILAAGLGFEGITGIPGLLSENQIGLAETAGAGVVQELIGLDPAAPLRNITSGVSPAGVQIAGFSNSTVTQTFMDAMPIEFSHPLLPSTVLPENFRIHLNTGEVVTPLYVAQNPNLDFNERQTVVAFGYFANRLPTGDPNAVHPVRFEVVNGSGTPVQLITPKGLVDGTGLSQTSNNPYDPFNGPTLVGAKLNRLSLAGDYPAPAFPNSVANHGVEYYGTSNKLYRLRLFTSGGFSPNGVSGFLPQEFARFFQLTAQGPAGEAITIGEAGTSVKVKGGSLKVKGIADLGNGLSADPDYIYAEDHDNQFDIIIKASSPKAIRALESVVLPDPRLGTHSPIYNPGGPGTAPLPAYRYTQPSPGQTLAVEFALKDPATVSWADQSLASYDSADDLAVAFRLRDPITGEWRLTSSSSQANRWASSGDWMLVDVPFAANPTDSYTTDVVELRNSQRNDSVYTANPRQISRLEQAGYRNQGTVFTAYAEPLRGLDPVWQLVSPDGQHATTASRQERRHWLEQGWRSDGVAFYSVAFPNAALTGGWEA
;
A
#
# COMPACT_ATOMS: atom_id res chain seq x y z
N MET A 1 -2.47 29.69 6.75
CA MET A 1 -2.38 28.68 5.69
C MET A 1 -2.38 27.37 6.41
N GLY A 2 -3.45 26.58 6.27
CA GLY A 2 -3.56 25.30 6.95
C GLY A 2 -2.45 24.39 6.47
N GLN A 3 -1.86 23.63 7.39
CA GLN A 3 -1.07 22.47 7.05
C GLN A 3 -1.94 21.62 6.11
N GLY A 4 -1.46 21.36 4.90
CA GLY A 4 -2.09 20.40 4.02
C GLY A 4 -2.30 19.11 4.81
N SER A 5 -3.49 18.53 4.75
CA SER A 5 -3.71 17.29 5.50
C SER A 5 -2.79 16.21 4.92
N SER A 6 -2.37 15.25 5.74
CA SER A 6 -1.58 14.10 5.29
C SER A 6 -2.23 13.39 4.10
N TYR A 7 -3.54 13.50 3.95
CA TYR A 7 -4.31 12.96 2.84
C TYR A 7 -4.05 13.63 1.49
N ASP A 8 -3.67 14.91 1.45
CA ASP A 8 -3.30 15.59 0.20
C ASP A 8 -2.08 14.93 -0.47
N GLN A 9 -1.26 14.24 0.31
CA GLN A 9 -0.11 13.51 -0.21
C GLN A 9 -0.49 12.26 -1.00
N LEU A 10 -1.66 11.68 -0.73
CA LEU A 10 -2.16 10.50 -1.45
C LEU A 10 -2.56 10.79 -2.90
N HIS A 11 -2.77 12.07 -3.24
CA HIS A 11 -3.04 12.50 -4.61
C HIS A 11 -1.78 12.80 -5.41
N ARG A 12 -0.60 12.72 -4.79
CA ARG A 12 0.67 12.96 -5.46
C ARG A 12 1.19 11.69 -6.09
N ASN A 13 1.92 11.86 -7.19
CA ASN A 13 2.54 10.77 -7.92
C ASN A 13 3.78 10.22 -7.18
N ILE A 14 3.55 9.78 -5.95
CA ILE A 14 4.56 9.13 -5.12
C ILE A 14 4.01 7.77 -4.70
N VAL A 15 4.64 6.72 -5.20
CA VAL A 15 4.33 5.34 -4.83
C VAL A 15 5.63 4.68 -4.43
N ILE A 16 5.77 4.31 -3.17
CA ILE A 16 6.99 3.71 -2.64
C ILE A 16 6.72 2.25 -2.32
N ARG A 17 7.33 1.36 -3.08
CA ARG A 17 7.37 -0.09 -2.87
C ARG A 17 5.99 -0.76 -2.78
N ALA A 18 5.14 -0.49 -3.75
CA ALA A 18 3.89 -1.21 -3.90
C ALA A 18 4.11 -2.61 -4.51
N ASP A 19 3.35 -3.57 -4.06
CA ASP A 19 3.36 -4.94 -4.61
C ASP A 19 2.69 -4.99 -5.99
N ILE A 20 3.16 -5.92 -6.84
CA ILE A 20 2.51 -6.29 -8.09
C ILE A 20 2.04 -7.74 -7.95
N TYR A 21 0.80 -8.01 -8.28
CA TYR A 21 0.27 -9.36 -8.34
C TYR A 21 0.42 -9.94 -9.77
N GLY A 22 0.92 -11.16 -9.86
CA GLY A 22 1.12 -11.85 -11.13
C GLY A 22 2.52 -11.71 -11.73
N GLY A 23 3.49 -11.25 -10.94
CA GLY A 23 4.92 -11.16 -11.33
C GLY A 23 5.26 -9.93 -12.16
N ALA A 24 6.57 -9.66 -12.25
CA ALA A 24 7.12 -8.43 -12.83
C ALA A 24 6.82 -8.20 -14.33
N ASN A 25 6.40 -9.23 -15.05
CA ASN A 25 6.08 -9.14 -16.48
C ASN A 25 4.59 -9.35 -16.78
N SER A 26 3.74 -9.47 -15.77
CA SER A 26 2.30 -9.62 -15.98
C SER A 26 1.71 -8.32 -16.54
N ALA A 27 0.74 -8.45 -17.42
CA ALA A 27 -0.06 -7.32 -17.86
C ALA A 27 -0.96 -6.82 -16.71
N PRO A 28 -1.15 -5.50 -16.57
CA PRO A 28 -2.12 -4.97 -15.62
C PRO A 28 -3.54 -5.54 -15.86
N ARG A 29 -4.24 -5.82 -14.78
CA ARG A 29 -5.64 -6.26 -14.78
C ARG A 29 -6.33 -5.82 -13.49
N ILE A 30 -7.64 -5.86 -13.47
CA ILE A 30 -8.43 -5.72 -12.25
C ILE A 30 -8.61 -7.12 -11.65
N LEU A 31 -8.28 -7.28 -10.37
CA LEU A 31 -8.42 -8.53 -9.61
C LEU A 31 -9.83 -8.68 -9.07
N ALA A 32 -10.40 -7.58 -8.58
CA ALA A 32 -11.75 -7.53 -8.01
C ALA A 32 -12.39 -6.16 -8.23
N ALA A 33 -13.73 -6.17 -8.28
CA ALA A 33 -14.55 -4.99 -8.20
C ALA A 33 -15.72 -5.34 -7.25
N GLY A 34 -15.47 -5.19 -5.95
CA GLY A 34 -16.41 -5.56 -4.89
C GLY A 34 -17.29 -4.40 -4.49
N LEU A 35 -18.54 -4.67 -4.16
CA LEU A 35 -19.41 -3.75 -3.41
C LEU A 35 -19.48 -4.24 -1.97
N GLY A 36 -19.27 -3.39 -1.00
CA GLY A 36 -19.44 -3.84 0.37
C GLY A 36 -18.43 -3.37 1.39
N PHE A 37 -18.03 -2.12 1.35
CA PHE A 37 -17.52 -1.45 2.54
C PHE A 37 -18.74 -0.97 3.35
N GLU A 38 -19.39 -1.86 4.08
CA GLU A 38 -20.58 -1.49 4.85
C GLU A 38 -20.27 -0.50 5.97
N GLY A 39 -19.07 -0.51 6.50
CA GLY A 39 -18.62 0.54 7.41
C GLY A 39 -18.51 1.92 6.76
N ILE A 40 -18.52 1.96 5.43
CA ILE A 40 -18.42 3.16 4.60
C ILE A 40 -19.68 3.36 3.75
N THR A 41 -20.42 2.30 3.42
CA THR A 41 -21.67 2.38 2.67
C THR A 41 -22.86 2.72 3.57
N GLY A 42 -23.75 3.60 3.13
CA GLY A 42 -24.86 4.08 3.93
C GLY A 42 -26.11 3.21 3.90
N ILE A 43 -26.75 3.03 5.06
CA ILE A 43 -28.18 2.73 5.13
C ILE A 43 -28.92 4.06 5.28
N PRO A 44 -29.76 4.45 4.32
CA PRO A 44 -30.51 5.71 4.43
C PRO A 44 -31.28 5.80 5.74
N GLY A 45 -31.21 6.95 6.38
CA GLY A 45 -31.97 7.20 7.63
C GLY A 45 -31.21 6.95 8.93
N LEU A 46 -29.95 6.45 8.91
CA LEU A 46 -29.15 6.28 10.13
C LEU A 46 -28.43 7.57 10.53
N LEU A 47 -29.18 8.59 10.89
CA LEU A 47 -28.68 9.92 11.23
C LEU A 47 -28.79 10.27 12.72
N SER A 48 -29.48 9.46 13.53
CA SER A 48 -29.76 9.73 14.92
C SER A 48 -29.26 8.64 15.85
N GLU A 49 -28.96 8.98 17.10
CA GLU A 49 -28.55 8.02 18.13
C GLU A 49 -29.57 6.88 18.31
N ASN A 50 -30.85 7.15 18.10
CA ASN A 50 -31.89 6.12 18.19
C ASN A 50 -31.80 5.12 17.03
N GLN A 51 -31.50 5.58 15.81
CA GLN A 51 -31.31 4.71 14.64
C GLN A 51 -30.01 3.92 14.76
N ILE A 52 -28.97 4.52 15.34
CA ILE A 52 -27.72 3.86 15.69
C ILE A 52 -27.98 2.69 16.64
N GLY A 53 -28.72 2.93 17.74
CA GLY A 53 -29.08 1.89 18.70
C GLY A 53 -29.93 0.75 18.09
N LEU A 54 -30.75 1.03 17.09
CA LEU A 54 -31.48 0.00 16.34
C LEU A 54 -30.52 -0.84 15.47
N ALA A 55 -29.55 -0.22 14.82
CA ALA A 55 -28.53 -0.92 14.02
C ALA A 55 -27.65 -1.82 14.90
N GLU A 56 -27.21 -1.32 16.06
CA GLU A 56 -26.45 -2.10 17.05
C GLU A 56 -27.26 -3.30 17.56
N THR A 57 -28.53 -3.10 17.87
CA THR A 57 -29.46 -4.18 18.30
C THR A 57 -29.61 -5.23 17.20
N ALA A 58 -29.55 -4.82 15.94
CA ALA A 58 -29.62 -5.73 14.81
C ALA A 58 -28.26 -6.44 14.53
N GLY A 59 -27.22 -6.20 15.33
CA GLY A 59 -25.93 -6.83 15.22
C GLY A 59 -24.88 -6.03 14.45
N ALA A 60 -25.20 -4.82 14.04
CA ALA A 60 -24.21 -3.91 13.45
C ALA A 60 -23.28 -3.38 14.53
N GLY A 61 -22.00 -3.32 14.26
CA GLY A 61 -21.04 -2.72 15.16
C GLY A 61 -20.94 -1.20 14.99
N VAL A 62 -20.42 -0.55 16.00
CA VAL A 62 -20.02 0.86 15.95
C VAL A 62 -18.50 0.90 15.93
N VAL A 63 -17.94 1.51 14.90
CA VAL A 63 -16.51 1.68 14.74
C VAL A 63 -16.12 3.06 15.21
N GLN A 64 -15.09 3.16 16.06
CA GLN A 64 -14.45 4.42 16.40
C GLN A 64 -13.16 4.53 15.58
N GLU A 65 -13.16 5.44 14.61
CA GLU A 65 -11.94 5.77 13.86
C GLU A 65 -11.20 6.91 14.58
N LEU A 66 -9.93 6.67 14.88
CA LEU A 66 -9.04 7.65 15.49
C LEU A 66 -8.10 8.32 14.49
N ILE A 67 -8.35 8.18 13.21
CA ILE A 67 -7.43 8.56 12.14
C ILE A 67 -7.33 10.09 12.02
N GLY A 68 -6.17 10.64 12.41
CA GLY A 68 -5.78 12.03 12.13
C GLY A 68 -6.70 13.12 12.68
N LEU A 69 -7.67 12.75 13.49
CA LEU A 69 -8.64 13.65 14.10
C LEU A 69 -8.35 13.79 15.60
N ASP A 70 -8.99 14.76 16.24
CA ASP A 70 -8.85 14.98 17.66
C ASP A 70 -9.14 13.67 18.44
N PRO A 71 -8.16 13.10 19.17
CA PRO A 71 -8.38 11.89 19.98
C PRO A 71 -9.49 12.03 21.01
N ALA A 72 -9.85 13.28 21.42
CA ALA A 72 -10.94 13.55 22.34
C ALA A 72 -12.32 13.52 21.67
N ALA A 73 -12.38 13.49 20.34
CA ALA A 73 -13.63 13.44 19.58
C ALA A 73 -13.49 12.42 18.43
N PRO A 74 -13.41 11.12 18.74
CA PRO A 74 -13.28 10.09 17.73
C PRO A 74 -14.47 10.11 16.77
N LEU A 75 -14.19 9.97 15.47
CA LEU A 75 -15.23 9.80 14.49
C LEU A 75 -15.92 8.46 14.72
N ARG A 76 -17.21 8.47 14.98
CA ARG A 76 -18.03 7.27 14.97
C ARG A 76 -18.38 6.93 13.54
N ASN A 77 -17.78 5.90 13.01
CA ASN A 77 -18.25 5.30 11.78
C ASN A 77 -19.17 4.14 12.11
N ILE A 78 -20.44 4.32 11.81
CA ILE A 78 -21.44 3.28 11.98
C ILE A 78 -21.48 2.53 10.67
N THR A 79 -21.67 1.22 10.75
CA THR A 79 -21.74 0.29 9.63
C THR A 79 -22.79 0.63 8.56
N SER A 80 -23.13 1.88 8.37
CA SER A 80 -24.31 2.26 7.62
C SER A 80 -24.27 3.66 7.06
N GLY A 81 -23.14 4.12 6.61
CA GLY A 81 -23.13 5.35 5.83
C GLY A 81 -21.77 5.95 5.62
N VAL A 82 -21.44 6.20 4.38
CA VAL A 82 -20.38 7.15 4.09
C VAL A 82 -20.87 8.51 4.56
N SER A 83 -20.37 8.95 5.70
CA SER A 83 -20.59 10.33 6.13
C SER A 83 -19.77 11.27 5.26
N PRO A 84 -20.12 12.57 5.16
CA PRO A 84 -19.25 13.56 4.55
C PRO A 84 -17.84 13.57 5.15
N ALA A 85 -17.71 13.30 6.45
CA ALA A 85 -16.41 13.15 7.12
C ALA A 85 -15.64 11.92 6.61
N GLY A 86 -16.30 10.77 6.41
CA GLY A 86 -15.69 9.58 5.82
C GLY A 86 -15.12 9.83 4.42
N VAL A 87 -15.85 10.56 3.57
CA VAL A 87 -15.34 10.94 2.24
C VAL A 87 -14.15 11.91 2.34
N GLN A 88 -14.15 12.81 3.33
CA GLN A 88 -13.00 13.68 3.59
C GLN A 88 -11.77 12.89 4.04
N ILE A 89 -11.94 11.91 4.91
CA ILE A 89 -10.88 10.98 5.34
C ILE A 89 -10.34 10.21 4.12
N ALA A 90 -11.20 9.82 3.20
CA ALA A 90 -10.79 9.17 1.95
C ALA A 90 -9.99 10.08 0.97
N GLY A 91 -9.57 11.28 1.38
CA GLY A 91 -8.64 12.11 0.62
C GLY A 91 -9.28 13.29 -0.12
N PHE A 92 -10.54 13.59 0.14
CA PHE A 92 -11.23 14.74 -0.46
C PHE A 92 -11.30 15.94 0.50
N SER A 93 -10.20 16.20 1.22
CA SER A 93 -10.11 17.21 2.28
C SER A 93 -10.48 18.64 1.87
N ASN A 94 -10.37 18.97 0.58
CA ASN A 94 -10.68 20.29 0.05
C ASN A 94 -12.05 20.37 -0.64
N SER A 95 -12.80 19.28 -0.70
CA SER A 95 -14.11 19.26 -1.34
C SER A 95 -15.23 19.52 -0.33
N THR A 96 -16.21 20.29 -0.75
CA THR A 96 -17.48 20.42 -0.03
C THR A 96 -18.31 19.18 -0.29
N VAL A 97 -17.97 18.06 0.36
CA VAL A 97 -18.77 16.84 0.26
C VAL A 97 -20.04 17.03 1.07
N THR A 98 -21.16 17.06 0.40
CA THR A 98 -22.50 17.22 1.01
C THR A 98 -23.35 15.97 0.88
N GLN A 99 -22.93 15.02 0.04
CA GLN A 99 -23.63 13.76 -0.18
C GLN A 99 -23.52 12.85 1.04
N THR A 100 -24.60 12.22 1.41
CA THR A 100 -24.69 11.27 2.51
C THR A 100 -25.15 9.92 1.99
N PHE A 101 -24.77 8.83 2.70
CA PHE A 101 -25.22 7.47 2.40
C PHE A 101 -24.80 6.96 1.00
N MET A 102 -23.66 7.41 0.52
CA MET A 102 -23.08 6.85 -0.68
C MET A 102 -22.61 5.42 -0.46
N ASP A 103 -22.68 4.62 -1.50
CA ASP A 103 -21.98 3.35 -1.53
C ASP A 103 -20.48 3.57 -1.73
N ALA A 104 -19.67 2.67 -1.19
CA ALA A 104 -18.25 2.58 -1.49
C ALA A 104 -17.97 1.24 -2.18
N MET A 105 -17.25 1.31 -3.29
CA MET A 105 -16.90 0.15 -4.10
C MET A 105 -15.39 0.06 -4.24
N PRO A 106 -14.73 -0.87 -3.54
CA PRO A 106 -13.30 -1.10 -3.71
C PRO A 106 -13.03 -1.83 -5.02
N ILE A 107 -12.02 -1.38 -5.71
CA ILE A 107 -11.52 -1.98 -6.94
C ILE A 107 -10.05 -2.29 -6.76
N GLU A 108 -9.71 -3.56 -6.74
CA GLU A 108 -8.35 -4.06 -6.57
C GLU A 108 -7.69 -4.28 -7.93
N PHE A 109 -6.60 -3.57 -8.18
CA PHE A 109 -5.79 -3.74 -9.39
C PHE A 109 -4.59 -4.63 -9.11
N SER A 110 -4.04 -5.25 -10.12
CA SER A 110 -2.80 -6.03 -10.03
C SER A 110 -1.53 -5.17 -9.96
N HIS A 111 -1.63 -3.88 -10.21
CA HIS A 111 -0.54 -2.91 -10.23
C HIS A 111 -1.00 -1.61 -9.57
N PRO A 112 -0.12 -0.88 -8.92
CA PRO A 112 -0.46 0.42 -8.37
C PRO A 112 -0.81 1.41 -9.47
N LEU A 113 -1.70 2.33 -9.15
CA LEU A 113 -2.14 3.39 -10.05
C LEU A 113 -1.32 4.66 -9.79
N LEU A 114 -1.10 5.44 -10.84
CA LEU A 114 -0.52 6.77 -10.70
C LEU A 114 -1.60 7.72 -10.13
N PRO A 115 -1.44 8.26 -8.92
CA PRO A 115 -2.50 8.93 -8.19
C PRO A 115 -3.19 10.07 -8.94
N SER A 116 -2.43 10.90 -9.67
CA SER A 116 -2.98 12.03 -10.42
C SER A 116 -3.92 11.65 -11.58
N THR A 117 -3.96 10.36 -11.95
CA THR A 117 -4.79 9.85 -13.05
C THR A 117 -6.07 9.17 -12.54
N VAL A 118 -6.22 9.05 -11.22
CA VAL A 118 -7.41 8.46 -10.58
C VAL A 118 -8.48 9.54 -10.48
N LEU A 119 -9.26 9.68 -11.54
CA LEU A 119 -10.31 10.69 -11.69
C LEU A 119 -11.67 10.00 -11.91
N PRO A 120 -12.77 10.50 -11.32
CA PRO A 120 -14.09 9.87 -11.43
C PRO A 120 -14.54 9.62 -12.88
N GLU A 121 -14.22 10.55 -13.77
CA GLU A 121 -14.59 10.48 -15.19
C GLU A 121 -13.95 9.30 -15.92
N ASN A 122 -12.90 8.72 -15.35
CA ASN A 122 -12.19 7.58 -15.93
C ASN A 122 -12.79 6.22 -15.58
N PHE A 123 -13.90 6.22 -14.85
CA PHE A 123 -14.52 4.97 -14.38
C PHE A 123 -16.00 4.90 -14.75
N ARG A 124 -16.47 3.69 -15.01
CA ARG A 124 -17.87 3.38 -15.27
C ARG A 124 -18.29 2.18 -14.45
N ILE A 125 -19.44 2.29 -13.83
CA ILE A 125 -20.09 1.23 -13.07
C ILE A 125 -21.38 0.88 -13.78
N HIS A 126 -21.48 -0.33 -14.27
CA HIS A 126 -22.65 -0.86 -14.95
C HIS A 126 -23.54 -1.54 -13.92
N LEU A 127 -24.81 -1.14 -13.87
CA LEU A 127 -25.77 -1.68 -12.95
C LEU A 127 -26.62 -2.78 -13.60
N ASN A 128 -27.21 -3.65 -12.80
CA ASN A 128 -28.12 -4.71 -13.25
C ASN A 128 -29.37 -4.16 -13.97
N THR A 129 -29.72 -2.91 -13.75
CA THR A 129 -30.81 -2.20 -14.44
C THR A 129 -30.48 -1.81 -15.88
N GLY A 130 -29.22 -1.92 -16.29
CA GLY A 130 -28.72 -1.43 -17.56
C GLY A 130 -28.23 0.02 -17.52
N GLU A 131 -28.37 0.70 -16.39
CA GLU A 131 -27.80 2.02 -16.18
C GLU A 131 -26.27 1.95 -16.09
N VAL A 132 -25.57 2.99 -16.55
CA VAL A 132 -24.13 3.16 -16.45
C VAL A 132 -23.84 4.44 -15.67
N VAL A 133 -23.23 4.28 -14.50
CA VAL A 133 -22.98 5.37 -13.56
C VAL A 133 -21.50 5.75 -13.58
N THR A 134 -21.23 7.05 -13.56
CA THR A 134 -19.91 7.60 -13.23
C THR A 134 -19.86 7.81 -11.71
N PRO A 135 -18.80 7.36 -11.01
CA PRO A 135 -18.65 7.67 -9.59
C PRO A 135 -18.69 9.16 -9.30
N LEU A 136 -19.18 9.55 -8.14
CA LEU A 136 -19.12 10.93 -7.67
C LEU A 136 -17.72 11.30 -7.22
N TYR A 137 -17.04 10.35 -6.56
CA TYR A 137 -15.67 10.49 -6.07
C TYR A 137 -14.92 9.18 -6.29
N VAL A 138 -13.60 9.27 -6.41
CA VAL A 138 -12.69 8.11 -6.47
C VAL A 138 -11.42 8.47 -5.72
N ALA A 139 -10.92 7.54 -4.92
CA ALA A 139 -9.67 7.73 -4.18
C ALA A 139 -8.92 6.41 -4.02
N GLN A 140 -7.61 6.50 -3.84
CA GLN A 140 -6.79 5.39 -3.37
C GLN A 140 -6.85 5.21 -1.84
N ASN A 141 -7.77 5.90 -1.19
CA ASN A 141 -8.13 5.82 0.20
C ASN A 141 -9.56 5.25 0.33
N PRO A 142 -9.91 4.63 1.44
CA PRO A 142 -9.32 4.80 2.77
C PRO A 142 -8.08 3.94 3.09
N ASN A 143 -7.45 3.29 2.12
CA ASN A 143 -6.19 2.62 2.37
C ASN A 143 -5.14 3.61 2.86
N LEU A 144 -4.84 3.57 4.12
CA LEU A 144 -3.83 4.43 4.75
C LEU A 144 -2.42 3.90 4.54
N ASP A 145 -2.29 2.66 4.08
CA ASP A 145 -1.03 2.05 3.73
C ASP A 145 -0.52 2.55 2.39
N PHE A 146 0.58 3.27 2.46
CA PHE A 146 1.16 3.92 1.29
C PHE A 146 1.70 2.95 0.24
N ASN A 147 2.04 1.74 0.63
CA ASN A 147 2.50 0.67 -0.26
C ASN A 147 1.34 -0.07 -0.95
N GLU A 148 0.09 0.19 -0.59
CA GLU A 148 -1.11 -0.42 -1.16
C GLU A 148 -1.81 0.47 -2.20
N ARG A 149 -1.02 1.00 -3.13
CA ARG A 149 -1.51 1.93 -4.16
C ARG A 149 -2.21 1.27 -5.34
N GLN A 150 -2.58 0.00 -5.23
CA GLN A 150 -3.35 -0.73 -6.25
C GLN A 150 -4.85 -0.78 -6.00
N THR A 151 -5.33 -0.36 -4.82
CA THR A 151 -6.77 -0.28 -4.54
C THR A 151 -7.29 1.13 -4.79
N VAL A 152 -8.46 1.18 -5.44
CA VAL A 152 -9.22 2.41 -5.65
C VAL A 152 -10.62 2.19 -5.08
N VAL A 153 -11.10 3.15 -4.31
CA VAL A 153 -12.49 3.14 -3.83
C VAL A 153 -13.31 4.16 -4.61
N ALA A 154 -14.36 3.69 -5.26
CA ALA A 154 -15.33 4.52 -5.95
C ALA A 154 -16.53 4.80 -5.03
N PHE A 155 -16.94 6.07 -4.92
CA PHE A 155 -18.06 6.51 -4.09
C PHE A 155 -19.18 7.04 -4.97
N GLY A 156 -20.41 6.64 -4.64
CA GLY A 156 -21.60 7.07 -5.37
C GLY A 156 -22.85 6.29 -4.95
N TYR A 157 -23.87 6.29 -5.78
CA TYR A 157 -25.10 5.56 -5.53
C TYR A 157 -25.21 4.40 -6.52
N PHE A 158 -24.84 3.20 -6.08
CA PHE A 158 -24.67 2.02 -6.93
C PHE A 158 -25.61 0.87 -6.58
N ALA A 159 -26.17 0.87 -5.37
CA ALA A 159 -26.94 -0.24 -4.85
C ALA A 159 -28.04 0.18 -3.86
N ASN A 160 -28.97 -0.74 -3.62
CA ASN A 160 -30.04 -0.57 -2.62
C ASN A 160 -30.14 -1.72 -1.62
N ARG A 161 -29.12 -2.57 -1.50
CA ARG A 161 -29.03 -3.67 -0.53
C ARG A 161 -30.10 -4.75 -0.63
N LEU A 162 -30.77 -4.85 -1.77
CA LEU A 162 -31.72 -5.93 -2.02
C LEU A 162 -31.01 -7.12 -2.71
N PRO A 163 -31.40 -8.37 -2.44
CA PRO A 163 -30.88 -9.54 -3.12
C PRO A 163 -31.17 -9.50 -4.62
N THR A 164 -30.34 -10.13 -5.44
CA THR A 164 -30.49 -10.17 -6.90
C THR A 164 -31.85 -10.69 -7.37
N GLY A 165 -32.52 -11.55 -6.59
CA GLY A 165 -33.86 -12.06 -6.90
C GLY A 165 -35.01 -11.08 -6.62
N ASP A 166 -34.77 -9.95 -5.97
CA ASP A 166 -35.77 -8.92 -5.76
C ASP A 166 -35.93 -8.08 -7.04
N PRO A 167 -37.17 -7.87 -7.53
CA PRO A 167 -37.40 -7.11 -8.77
C PRO A 167 -37.00 -5.63 -8.67
N ASN A 168 -36.80 -5.12 -7.48
CA ASN A 168 -36.35 -3.77 -7.23
C ASN A 168 -34.85 -3.68 -6.87
N ALA A 169 -34.13 -4.81 -6.94
CA ALA A 169 -32.70 -4.82 -6.62
C ALA A 169 -31.89 -3.99 -7.63
N VAL A 170 -31.06 -3.10 -7.08
CA VAL A 170 -30.08 -2.33 -7.84
C VAL A 170 -28.70 -2.64 -7.28
N HIS A 171 -27.80 -3.10 -8.13
CA HIS A 171 -26.43 -3.42 -7.73
C HIS A 171 -25.48 -3.36 -8.93
N PRO A 172 -24.17 -3.13 -8.72
CA PRO A 172 -23.16 -3.23 -9.77
C PRO A 172 -23.06 -4.64 -10.32
N VAL A 173 -22.87 -4.76 -11.64
CA VAL A 173 -22.58 -6.01 -12.32
C VAL A 173 -21.23 -6.00 -13.02
N ARG A 174 -20.69 -4.82 -13.33
CA ARG A 174 -19.38 -4.65 -13.96
C ARG A 174 -18.80 -3.26 -13.67
N PHE A 175 -17.50 -3.25 -13.43
CA PHE A 175 -16.68 -2.05 -13.39
C PHE A 175 -15.81 -1.96 -14.65
N GLU A 176 -15.55 -0.76 -15.15
CA GLU A 176 -14.78 -0.51 -16.37
C GLU A 176 -13.95 0.76 -16.25
N VAL A 177 -12.70 0.70 -16.72
CA VAL A 177 -11.81 1.86 -16.86
C VAL A 177 -11.97 2.43 -18.27
N VAL A 178 -12.26 3.71 -18.35
CA VAL A 178 -12.39 4.48 -19.60
C VAL A 178 -11.45 5.67 -19.59
N ASN A 179 -11.35 6.40 -20.69
CA ASN A 179 -10.62 7.67 -20.76
C ASN A 179 -11.64 8.82 -20.87
N GLY A 180 -12.43 9.03 -19.81
CA GLY A 180 -13.49 10.05 -19.78
C GLY A 180 -12.99 11.46 -19.48
N SER A 181 -11.88 11.58 -18.76
CA SER A 181 -11.27 12.87 -18.42
C SER A 181 -10.36 13.43 -19.53
N GLY A 182 -9.99 12.62 -20.51
CA GLY A 182 -8.95 12.91 -21.49
C GLY A 182 -7.52 12.61 -21.01
N THR A 183 -7.35 12.28 -19.71
CA THR A 183 -6.10 11.78 -19.12
C THR A 183 -6.36 10.34 -18.66
N PRO A 184 -5.88 9.31 -19.37
CA PRO A 184 -6.19 7.94 -19.04
C PRO A 184 -5.57 7.52 -17.70
N VAL A 185 -6.23 6.59 -17.01
CA VAL A 185 -5.64 5.95 -15.82
C VAL A 185 -4.32 5.29 -16.20
N GLN A 186 -3.27 5.58 -15.44
CA GLN A 186 -1.95 4.98 -15.63
C GLN A 186 -1.65 3.99 -14.51
N LEU A 187 -1.22 2.78 -14.88
CA LEU A 187 -0.72 1.78 -13.94
C LEU A 187 0.80 1.74 -13.99
N ILE A 188 1.40 1.63 -12.82
CA ILE A 188 2.85 1.62 -12.64
C ILE A 188 3.36 0.19 -12.76
N THR A 189 4.20 -0.08 -13.75
CA THR A 189 4.83 -1.38 -13.98
C THR A 189 6.36 -1.26 -13.85
N PRO A 190 7.10 -2.38 -13.74
CA PRO A 190 8.57 -2.33 -13.79
C PRO A 190 9.15 -1.78 -15.10
N LYS A 191 8.32 -1.65 -16.13
CA LYS A 191 8.72 -1.14 -17.45
C LYS A 191 8.26 0.30 -17.70
N GLY A 192 7.64 0.94 -16.73
CA GLY A 192 7.05 2.28 -16.83
C GLY A 192 5.54 2.28 -16.72
N LEU A 193 4.93 3.39 -17.12
CA LEU A 193 3.49 3.58 -17.07
C LEU A 193 2.78 2.86 -18.22
N VAL A 194 1.63 2.29 -17.91
CA VAL A 194 0.76 1.59 -18.88
C VAL A 194 -0.65 2.13 -18.77
N ASP A 195 -1.26 2.45 -19.91
CA ASP A 195 -2.65 2.90 -19.99
C ASP A 195 -3.60 1.78 -19.57
N GLY A 196 -4.47 2.06 -18.62
CA GLY A 196 -5.47 1.15 -18.08
C GLY A 196 -6.82 1.15 -18.80
N THR A 197 -6.98 1.99 -19.82
CA THR A 197 -8.25 2.09 -20.58
C THR A 197 -8.66 0.74 -21.15
N GLY A 198 -9.92 0.34 -20.93
CA GLY A 198 -10.47 -0.94 -21.36
C GLY A 198 -10.36 -2.07 -20.34
N LEU A 199 -9.64 -1.88 -19.24
CA LEU A 199 -9.68 -2.85 -18.14
C LEU A 199 -11.10 -2.90 -17.56
N SER A 200 -11.57 -4.10 -17.27
CA SER A 200 -12.89 -4.29 -16.68
C SER A 200 -12.96 -5.55 -15.83
N GLN A 201 -13.88 -5.58 -14.87
CA GLN A 201 -14.13 -6.70 -13.97
C GLN A 201 -15.61 -6.81 -13.65
N THR A 202 -16.10 -8.02 -13.51
CA THR A 202 -17.45 -8.28 -13.00
C THR A 202 -17.55 -7.96 -11.53
N SER A 203 -18.76 -7.59 -11.07
CA SER A 203 -19.09 -7.38 -9.66
C SER A 203 -20.25 -8.28 -9.25
N ASN A 204 -20.27 -8.67 -7.98
CA ASN A 204 -21.33 -9.49 -7.40
C ASN A 204 -22.14 -8.67 -6.39
N ASN A 205 -23.41 -9.03 -6.20
CA ASN A 205 -24.22 -8.46 -5.15
C ASN A 205 -23.86 -9.11 -3.80
N PRO A 206 -23.26 -8.39 -2.84
CA PRO A 206 -22.82 -8.94 -1.56
C PRO A 206 -24.00 -9.24 -0.61
N TYR A 207 -25.22 -8.86 -0.96
CA TYR A 207 -26.42 -9.12 -0.17
C TYR A 207 -27.09 -10.45 -0.51
N ASP A 208 -26.59 -11.13 -1.55
CA ASP A 208 -26.99 -12.50 -1.86
C ASP A 208 -26.28 -13.50 -0.94
N PRO A 209 -26.92 -14.62 -0.59
CA PRO A 209 -26.33 -15.62 0.29
C PRO A 209 -24.94 -16.07 -0.16
N PHE A 210 -23.94 -15.97 0.72
CA PHE A 210 -22.54 -16.36 0.46
C PHE A 210 -21.84 -15.63 -0.69
N ASN A 211 -22.27 -14.40 -0.95
CA ASN A 211 -21.59 -13.46 -1.85
C ASN A 211 -20.77 -12.40 -1.10
N GLY A 212 -20.39 -12.68 0.14
CA GLY A 212 -19.48 -11.84 0.91
C GLY A 212 -18.09 -11.73 0.26
N PRO A 213 -17.12 -11.11 0.95
CA PRO A 213 -15.82 -10.83 0.38
C PRO A 213 -15.06 -12.12 0.04
N THR A 214 -14.25 -12.08 -1.01
CA THR A 214 -13.53 -13.25 -1.52
C THR A 214 -12.03 -12.99 -1.61
N LEU A 215 -11.22 -14.04 -1.52
CA LEU A 215 -9.81 -13.98 -1.86
C LEU A 215 -9.64 -13.87 -3.38
N VAL A 216 -8.83 -12.93 -3.84
CA VAL A 216 -8.58 -12.71 -5.26
C VAL A 216 -7.11 -12.83 -5.66
N GLY A 217 -6.21 -12.89 -4.64
CA GLY A 217 -4.79 -13.12 -4.85
C GLY A 217 -4.12 -13.69 -3.60
N ALA A 218 -3.05 -14.47 -3.79
CA ALA A 218 -2.21 -15.00 -2.73
C ALA A 218 -0.76 -15.02 -3.18
N LYS A 219 0.03 -14.02 -2.76
CA LYS A 219 1.42 -13.84 -3.17
C LYS A 219 2.39 -14.15 -2.05
N LEU A 220 3.29 -15.10 -2.27
CA LEU A 220 4.30 -15.49 -1.30
C LEU A 220 5.66 -14.86 -1.63
N ASN A 221 6.14 -14.00 -0.75
CA ASN A 221 7.48 -13.46 -0.80
C ASN A 221 8.21 -13.68 0.55
N ARG A 222 9.44 -13.22 0.66
CA ARG A 222 10.13 -13.24 1.94
C ARG A 222 9.72 -12.02 2.74
N LEU A 223 9.47 -12.22 4.03
CA LEU A 223 9.31 -11.11 4.95
C LEU A 223 10.57 -10.24 4.97
N SER A 224 10.42 -8.94 4.81
CA SER A 224 11.52 -7.98 4.83
C SER A 224 11.07 -6.67 5.43
N LEU A 225 11.97 -5.99 6.15
CA LEU A 225 11.74 -4.66 6.69
C LEU A 225 11.24 -3.69 5.63
N ALA A 226 11.94 -3.62 4.51
CA ALA A 226 11.60 -2.69 3.44
C ALA A 226 10.25 -2.95 2.76
N GLY A 227 9.66 -4.14 2.93
CA GLY A 227 8.33 -4.46 2.41
C GLY A 227 7.23 -4.36 3.46
N ASP A 228 7.62 -4.08 4.71
CA ASP A 228 6.74 -4.13 5.87
C ASP A 228 6.52 -2.74 6.50
N TYR A 229 7.38 -1.79 6.17
CA TYR A 229 7.26 -0.43 6.67
C TYR A 229 6.36 0.41 5.77
N PRO A 230 5.54 1.27 6.38
CA PRO A 230 4.82 2.29 5.65
C PRO A 230 5.82 3.21 4.96
N ALA A 231 5.37 3.88 3.92
CA ALA A 231 6.14 4.97 3.39
C ALA A 231 6.31 6.04 4.46
N PRO A 232 7.53 6.44 4.74
CA PRO A 232 7.80 7.37 5.83
C PRO A 232 7.19 8.77 5.64
N ALA A 233 6.54 9.01 4.51
CA ALA A 233 5.90 10.27 4.18
C ALA A 233 4.59 10.56 4.92
N PHE A 234 4.01 9.57 5.58
CA PHE A 234 2.73 9.74 6.25
C PHE A 234 2.89 9.56 7.75
N PRO A 235 2.79 10.63 8.55
CA PRO A 235 2.86 10.52 10.00
C PRO A 235 1.75 9.64 10.61
N ASN A 236 0.73 9.31 9.83
CA ASN A 236 -0.40 8.48 10.24
C ASN A 236 -0.54 7.22 9.39
N SER A 237 0.46 6.84 8.60
CA SER A 237 0.40 5.59 7.84
C SER A 237 0.56 4.38 8.76
N VAL A 238 -0.16 3.33 8.45
CA VAL A 238 -0.14 2.09 9.21
C VAL A 238 0.98 1.20 8.68
N ALA A 239 1.69 0.56 9.60
CA ALA A 239 2.72 -0.40 9.24
C ALA A 239 2.10 -1.79 9.04
N ASN A 240 2.63 -2.57 8.10
CA ASN A 240 2.20 -3.95 7.88
C ASN A 240 2.54 -4.89 9.06
N HIS A 241 3.25 -4.45 10.05
CA HIS A 241 3.55 -5.09 11.34
C HIS A 241 4.18 -6.51 11.30
N GLY A 242 4.39 -7.12 10.14
CA GLY A 242 4.91 -8.48 10.04
C GLY A 242 6.28 -8.65 10.69
N VAL A 243 7.19 -7.70 10.47
CA VAL A 243 8.52 -7.68 11.10
C VAL A 243 8.44 -7.31 12.57
N GLU A 244 7.59 -6.36 12.92
CA GLU A 244 7.38 -5.93 14.30
C GLU A 244 6.87 -7.08 15.17
N TYR A 245 5.86 -7.81 14.70
CA TYR A 245 5.24 -8.90 15.47
C TYR A 245 6.05 -10.18 15.48
N TYR A 246 6.75 -10.50 14.40
CA TYR A 246 7.36 -11.83 14.22
C TYR A 246 8.87 -11.80 14.06
N GLY A 247 9.47 -10.62 14.03
CA GLY A 247 10.91 -10.38 13.93
C GLY A 247 11.48 -10.61 12.54
N THR A 248 12.79 -10.43 12.42
CA THR A 248 13.55 -10.61 11.17
C THR A 248 14.21 -11.98 11.13
N SER A 249 14.03 -12.73 10.05
CA SER A 249 14.78 -13.98 9.79
C SER A 249 14.71 -14.34 8.32
N ASN A 250 15.79 -14.85 7.76
CA ASN A 250 15.82 -15.38 6.41
C ASN A 250 14.93 -16.64 6.19
N LYS A 251 14.32 -17.13 7.27
CA LYS A 251 13.37 -18.27 7.28
C LYS A 251 11.92 -17.82 7.38
N LEU A 252 11.66 -16.52 7.47
CA LEU A 252 10.31 -15.96 7.50
C LEU A 252 9.87 -15.54 6.10
N TYR A 253 8.61 -15.81 5.82
CA TYR A 253 7.93 -15.53 4.56
C TYR A 253 6.61 -14.87 4.86
N ARG A 254 6.17 -14.01 3.96
CA ARG A 254 4.91 -13.31 3.95
C ARG A 254 4.06 -13.89 2.83
N LEU A 255 2.91 -14.42 3.16
CA LEU A 255 1.85 -14.76 2.22
C LEU A 255 0.85 -13.61 2.26
N ARG A 256 0.97 -12.68 1.33
CA ARG A 256 0.04 -11.56 1.16
C ARG A 256 -1.21 -12.05 0.46
N LEU A 257 -2.35 -11.77 1.06
CA LEU A 257 -3.66 -12.07 0.53
C LEU A 257 -4.30 -10.79 0.01
N PHE A 258 -4.87 -10.86 -1.17
CA PHE A 258 -5.64 -9.80 -1.79
C PHE A 258 -7.11 -10.20 -1.77
N THR A 259 -7.99 -9.28 -1.44
CA THR A 259 -9.41 -9.54 -1.23
C THR A 259 -10.29 -8.64 -2.08
N SER A 260 -11.51 -9.06 -2.34
CA SER A 260 -12.47 -8.28 -3.12
C SER A 260 -13.10 -7.13 -2.35
N GLY A 261 -12.86 -7.04 -1.06
CA GLY A 261 -13.33 -6.03 -0.13
C GLY A 261 -12.77 -6.34 1.24
N GLY A 262 -12.85 -5.41 2.19
CA GLY A 262 -12.32 -5.61 3.54
C GLY A 262 -12.84 -6.90 4.18
N PHE A 263 -11.96 -7.60 4.90
CA PHE A 263 -12.30 -8.82 5.64
C PHE A 263 -12.51 -8.51 7.12
N SER A 264 -13.67 -8.86 7.64
CA SER A 264 -14.01 -8.66 9.05
C SER A 264 -14.68 -9.91 9.65
N PRO A 265 -14.30 -10.33 10.87
CA PRO A 265 -14.94 -11.45 11.56
C PRO A 265 -16.38 -11.18 12.03
N ASN A 266 -16.74 -9.91 12.15
CA ASN A 266 -18.04 -9.49 12.70
C ASN A 266 -18.60 -8.24 12.02
N GLY A 267 -17.95 -7.76 10.96
CA GLY A 267 -18.35 -6.54 10.26
C GLY A 267 -17.83 -5.24 10.88
N VAL A 268 -17.09 -5.30 11.98
CA VAL A 268 -16.61 -4.13 12.73
C VAL A 268 -15.12 -4.17 12.96
N SER A 269 -14.61 -5.26 13.52
CA SER A 269 -13.19 -5.41 13.84
C SER A 269 -12.43 -6.08 12.70
N GLY A 270 -11.14 -5.81 12.59
CA GLY A 270 -10.20 -6.62 11.84
C GLY A 270 -9.87 -7.92 12.54
N PHE A 271 -9.01 -8.73 11.91
CA PHE A 271 -8.47 -9.93 12.52
C PHE A 271 -7.44 -9.60 13.61
N LEU A 272 -7.29 -10.51 14.56
CA LEU A 272 -6.19 -10.48 15.50
C LEU A 272 -5.03 -11.37 15.01
N PRO A 273 -3.79 -11.04 15.34
CA PRO A 273 -2.62 -11.83 14.90
C PRO A 273 -2.69 -13.33 15.18
N GLN A 274 -3.35 -13.74 16.26
CA GLN A 274 -3.48 -15.13 16.68
C GLN A 274 -4.67 -15.88 16.07
N GLU A 275 -5.55 -15.23 15.29
CA GLU A 275 -6.83 -15.81 14.84
C GLU A 275 -6.74 -16.63 13.55
N PHE A 276 -5.52 -16.93 13.05
CA PHE A 276 -5.36 -17.70 11.81
C PHE A 276 -6.24 -18.97 11.77
N ALA A 277 -6.19 -19.78 12.81
CA ALA A 277 -6.93 -21.05 12.87
C ALA A 277 -8.45 -20.90 12.87
N ARG A 278 -8.93 -19.72 13.20
CA ARG A 278 -10.37 -19.43 13.24
C ARG A 278 -10.96 -19.25 11.85
N PHE A 279 -10.15 -18.78 10.89
CA PHE A 279 -10.63 -18.33 9.59
C PHE A 279 -9.96 -19.00 8.40
N PHE A 280 -8.71 -19.47 8.54
CA PHE A 280 -7.90 -19.89 7.42
C PHE A 280 -7.27 -21.27 7.62
N GLN A 281 -6.99 -21.91 6.51
CA GLN A 281 -6.10 -23.07 6.41
C GLN A 281 -5.12 -22.86 5.24
N LEU A 282 -3.99 -23.54 5.31
CA LEU A 282 -3.07 -23.66 4.18
C LEU A 282 -2.99 -25.12 3.75
N THR A 283 -2.80 -25.35 2.46
CA THR A 283 -2.47 -26.68 1.95
C THR A 283 -1.01 -26.74 1.52
N ALA A 284 -0.40 -27.89 1.68
CA ALA A 284 0.97 -28.11 1.30
C ALA A 284 1.22 -29.56 0.90
N GLN A 285 2.28 -29.82 0.16
CA GLN A 285 2.77 -31.16 -0.15
C GLN A 285 3.50 -31.77 1.05
N GLY A 286 3.06 -32.93 1.50
CA GLY A 286 3.70 -33.70 2.53
C GLY A 286 5.01 -34.37 2.10
N PRO A 287 5.76 -35.01 3.03
CA PRO A 287 7.04 -35.64 2.74
C PRO A 287 6.99 -36.72 1.65
N ALA A 288 5.91 -37.45 1.55
CA ALA A 288 5.68 -38.50 0.52
C ALA A 288 4.89 -37.99 -0.68
N GLY A 289 4.55 -36.71 -0.73
CA GLY A 289 3.76 -36.10 -1.81
C GLY A 289 2.26 -36.04 -1.55
N GLU A 290 1.82 -36.51 -0.38
CA GLU A 290 0.43 -36.41 0.08
C GLU A 290 0.01 -34.96 0.33
N ALA A 291 -1.28 -34.68 0.21
CA ALA A 291 -1.82 -33.39 0.58
C ALA A 291 -1.87 -33.24 2.11
N ILE A 292 -1.38 -32.12 2.62
CA ILE A 292 -1.38 -31.78 4.05
C ILE A 292 -2.14 -30.48 4.24
N THR A 293 -2.97 -30.42 5.28
CA THR A 293 -3.63 -29.19 5.74
C THR A 293 -2.91 -28.67 6.97
N ILE A 294 -2.63 -27.36 6.98
CA ILE A 294 -2.07 -26.61 8.10
C ILE A 294 -3.18 -25.68 8.58
N GLY A 295 -3.84 -26.07 9.68
CA GLY A 295 -4.97 -25.32 10.27
C GLY A 295 -4.61 -24.58 11.55
N GLU A 296 -3.38 -24.75 12.09
CA GLU A 296 -2.98 -24.21 13.38
C GLU A 296 -1.79 -23.27 13.26
N ALA A 297 -1.86 -22.13 13.93
CA ALA A 297 -0.69 -21.29 14.16
C ALA A 297 0.16 -21.86 15.31
N GLY A 298 1.45 -21.55 15.31
CA GLY A 298 2.36 -21.96 16.36
C GLY A 298 2.89 -23.41 16.24
N THR A 299 2.23 -24.29 15.48
CA THR A 299 2.60 -25.70 15.31
C THR A 299 3.49 -25.90 14.09
N SER A 300 4.53 -26.73 14.23
CA SER A 300 5.43 -27.08 13.12
C SER A 300 4.92 -28.33 12.40
N VAL A 301 4.60 -28.20 11.13
CA VAL A 301 4.07 -29.29 10.29
C VAL A 301 5.15 -29.75 9.32
N LYS A 302 5.38 -31.08 9.22
CA LYS A 302 6.32 -31.67 8.28
C LYS A 302 5.73 -31.59 6.86
N VAL A 303 6.53 -31.10 5.93
CA VAL A 303 6.17 -30.98 4.52
C VAL A 303 7.34 -31.45 3.65
N LYS A 304 7.13 -31.57 2.35
CA LYS A 304 8.20 -31.90 1.40
C LYS A 304 9.37 -30.90 1.52
N GLY A 305 10.54 -31.44 1.84
CA GLY A 305 11.76 -30.63 1.95
C GLY A 305 11.98 -29.94 3.30
N GLY A 306 11.14 -30.25 4.33
CA GLY A 306 11.35 -29.75 5.69
C GLY A 306 10.08 -29.59 6.52
N SER A 307 9.90 -28.42 7.11
CA SER A 307 8.70 -28.11 7.90
C SER A 307 8.27 -26.66 7.69
N LEU A 308 6.98 -26.42 7.85
CA LEU A 308 6.34 -25.11 7.87
C LEU A 308 5.70 -24.86 9.24
N LYS A 309 5.65 -23.60 9.63
CA LYS A 309 4.96 -23.13 10.83
C LYS A 309 4.32 -21.79 10.54
N VAL A 310 3.00 -21.72 10.61
CA VAL A 310 2.29 -20.43 10.58
C VAL A 310 2.62 -19.71 11.89
N LYS A 311 3.01 -18.45 11.79
CA LYS A 311 3.31 -17.59 12.92
C LYS A 311 2.08 -16.84 13.41
N GLY A 312 1.25 -16.38 12.49
CA GLY A 312 0.03 -15.62 12.69
C GLY A 312 -0.25 -14.72 11.50
N ILE A 313 -1.16 -13.78 11.72
CA ILE A 313 -1.58 -12.77 10.74
C ILE A 313 -0.89 -11.44 11.07
N ALA A 314 -0.66 -10.62 10.07
CA ALA A 314 -0.11 -9.27 10.15
C ALA A 314 -0.80 -8.38 9.12
N ASP A 315 -0.44 -7.11 9.07
CA ASP A 315 -1.06 -6.14 8.18
C ASP A 315 -2.51 -5.88 8.60
N LEU A 316 -2.71 -5.49 9.84
CA LEU A 316 -4.03 -5.47 10.47
C LEU A 316 -4.35 -4.14 11.18
N GLY A 317 -3.46 -3.17 11.16
CA GLY A 317 -3.61 -1.92 11.93
C GLY A 317 -3.65 -2.10 13.46
N ASN A 318 -3.71 -3.32 13.96
CA ASN A 318 -3.83 -3.66 15.38
C ASN A 318 -2.51 -4.14 15.97
N GLY A 319 -2.27 -3.83 17.26
CA GLY A 319 -1.20 -4.43 18.03
C GLY A 319 -1.37 -5.94 18.29
N LEU A 320 -0.33 -6.59 18.80
CA LEU A 320 -0.34 -8.03 19.16
C LEU A 320 -1.41 -8.42 20.17
N SER A 321 -1.78 -7.50 21.04
CA SER A 321 -2.91 -7.60 21.97
C SER A 321 -3.84 -6.46 21.66
N ALA A 322 -4.97 -6.74 21.00
CA ALA A 322 -5.99 -5.73 20.83
C ALA A 322 -6.50 -5.29 22.20
N ASP A 323 -6.53 -3.99 22.43
CA ASP A 323 -7.30 -3.43 23.52
C ASP A 323 -8.77 -3.84 23.27
N PRO A 324 -9.44 -4.48 24.23
CA PRO A 324 -10.85 -4.84 24.08
C PRO A 324 -11.77 -3.64 23.80
N ASP A 325 -11.36 -2.45 24.22
CA ASP A 325 -12.06 -1.19 23.97
C ASP A 325 -11.69 -0.58 22.59
N TYR A 326 -10.62 -1.06 21.96
CA TYR A 326 -10.17 -0.66 20.63
C TYR A 326 -10.43 -1.79 19.63
N ILE A 327 -11.68 -1.96 19.31
CA ILE A 327 -12.15 -3.02 18.40
C ILE A 327 -11.98 -2.68 16.93
N TYR A 328 -11.60 -1.47 16.62
CA TYR A 328 -11.37 -1.05 15.26
C TYR A 328 -10.00 -1.49 14.78
N ALA A 329 -9.98 -2.29 13.75
CA ALA A 329 -8.83 -2.40 12.88
C ALA A 329 -8.96 -1.30 11.85
N GLU A 330 -8.06 -0.38 11.88
CA GLU A 330 -7.94 0.68 10.93
C GLU A 330 -7.85 0.15 9.50
N ASP A 331 -7.28 -0.99 9.37
CA ASP A 331 -6.96 -1.68 8.17
C ASP A 331 -8.12 -2.61 7.75
N HIS A 332 -9.18 -2.00 7.28
CA HIS A 332 -10.24 -2.70 6.57
C HIS A 332 -9.99 -2.69 5.06
N ASP A 333 -8.73 -2.69 4.67
CA ASP A 333 -8.35 -2.66 3.27
C ASP A 333 -8.52 -4.02 2.57
N ASN A 334 -7.99 -4.11 1.38
CA ASN A 334 -8.09 -5.28 0.53
C ASN A 334 -6.89 -6.23 0.67
N GLN A 335 -6.03 -6.04 1.66
CA GLN A 335 -4.83 -6.83 1.86
C GLN A 335 -4.62 -7.21 3.33
N PHE A 336 -3.99 -8.34 3.57
CA PHE A 336 -3.41 -8.73 4.85
C PHE A 336 -2.42 -9.87 4.65
N ASP A 337 -1.60 -10.12 5.68
CA ASP A 337 -0.47 -11.02 5.56
C ASP A 337 -0.58 -12.23 6.49
N ILE A 338 -0.31 -13.44 5.99
CA ILE A 338 -0.05 -14.62 6.83
C ILE A 338 1.45 -14.84 6.89
N ILE A 339 2.02 -14.81 8.11
CA ILE A 339 3.46 -14.97 8.31
C ILE A 339 3.80 -16.43 8.56
N ILE A 340 4.71 -16.97 7.73
CA ILE A 340 5.10 -18.38 7.72
C ILE A 340 6.59 -18.51 7.95
N LYS A 341 6.98 -19.38 8.93
CA LYS A 341 8.36 -19.80 9.11
C LYS A 341 8.59 -21.13 8.40
N ALA A 342 9.59 -21.19 7.55
CA ALA A 342 10.00 -22.42 6.87
C ALA A 342 11.39 -22.86 7.35
N SER A 343 11.59 -24.15 7.54
CA SER A 343 12.90 -24.70 7.95
C SER A 343 13.94 -24.62 6.83
N SER A 344 13.51 -24.57 5.58
CA SER A 344 14.36 -24.49 4.40
C SER A 344 13.68 -23.82 3.22
N PRO A 345 14.43 -23.35 2.21
CA PRO A 345 13.84 -22.85 0.94
C PRO A 345 13.09 -23.93 0.14
N LYS A 346 13.35 -25.22 0.39
CA LYS A 346 12.58 -26.31 -0.21
C LYS A 346 11.23 -26.48 0.48
N ALA A 347 11.21 -26.36 1.81
CA ALA A 347 9.99 -26.50 2.59
C ALA A 347 8.93 -25.45 2.22
N ILE A 348 9.30 -24.18 2.03
CA ILE A 348 8.32 -23.15 1.67
C ILE A 348 7.70 -23.40 0.28
N ARG A 349 8.43 -24.02 -0.63
CA ARG A 349 7.92 -24.36 -1.96
C ARG A 349 6.95 -25.55 -1.95
N ALA A 350 6.76 -26.21 -0.82
CA ALA A 350 5.73 -27.22 -0.65
C ALA A 350 4.34 -26.61 -0.38
N LEU A 351 4.26 -25.34 -0.05
CA LEU A 351 2.99 -24.62 0.10
C LEU A 351 2.26 -24.58 -1.26
N GLU A 352 0.97 -24.86 -1.27
CA GLU A 352 0.17 -24.96 -2.49
C GLU A 352 -0.93 -23.92 -2.55
N SER A 353 -1.72 -23.79 -1.50
CA SER A 353 -2.85 -22.87 -1.49
C SER A 353 -3.18 -22.32 -0.10
N VAL A 354 -3.93 -21.24 -0.10
CA VAL A 354 -4.71 -20.76 1.04
C VAL A 354 -6.16 -21.22 0.85
N VAL A 355 -6.77 -21.62 1.94
CA VAL A 355 -8.17 -22.06 1.99
C VAL A 355 -8.94 -21.16 2.95
N LEU A 356 -10.02 -20.62 2.47
CA LEU A 356 -11.07 -20.04 3.28
C LEU A 356 -12.16 -21.12 3.41
N PRO A 357 -12.28 -21.78 4.57
CA PRO A 357 -13.25 -22.85 4.72
C PRO A 357 -14.69 -22.33 4.64
N ASP A 358 -15.57 -23.17 4.13
CA ASP A 358 -16.99 -22.84 4.02
C ASP A 358 -17.61 -22.71 5.44
N PRO A 359 -18.10 -21.53 5.83
CA PRO A 359 -18.66 -21.34 7.17
C PRO A 359 -19.93 -22.18 7.43
N ARG A 360 -20.61 -22.65 6.37
CA ARG A 360 -21.75 -23.55 6.48
C ARG A 360 -21.41 -24.90 7.08
N LEU A 361 -20.13 -25.29 7.04
CA LEU A 361 -19.67 -26.54 7.65
C LEU A 361 -19.54 -26.44 9.16
N GLY A 362 -19.62 -25.23 9.75
CA GLY A 362 -19.56 -25.00 11.18
C GLY A 362 -18.20 -25.25 11.84
N THR A 363 -17.16 -25.47 11.05
CA THR A 363 -15.80 -25.72 11.53
C THR A 363 -14.95 -24.46 11.66
N HIS A 364 -15.34 -23.40 10.96
CA HIS A 364 -14.64 -22.12 10.94
C HIS A 364 -15.66 -20.97 11.06
N SER A 365 -15.19 -19.85 11.54
CA SER A 365 -16.03 -18.64 11.65
C SER A 365 -16.20 -18.00 10.26
N PRO A 366 -17.36 -17.40 10.02
CA PRO A 366 -17.59 -16.63 8.80
C PRO A 366 -16.73 -15.35 8.79
N ILE A 367 -16.52 -14.83 7.58
CA ILE A 367 -15.90 -13.53 7.31
C ILE A 367 -16.91 -12.70 6.54
N TYR A 368 -16.99 -11.43 6.85
CA TYR A 368 -17.92 -10.48 6.24
C TYR A 368 -17.14 -9.28 5.69
N ASN A 369 -17.74 -8.54 4.78
CA ASN A 369 -17.32 -7.16 4.57
C ASN A 369 -17.56 -6.33 5.85
N PRO A 370 -16.84 -5.25 6.07
CA PRO A 370 -17.17 -4.30 7.12
C PRO A 370 -18.65 -3.92 7.06
N GLY A 371 -19.33 -4.02 8.22
CA GLY A 371 -20.75 -3.80 8.32
C GLY A 371 -21.67 -5.03 8.37
N GLY A 372 -21.20 -6.19 8.02
CA GLY A 372 -21.86 -7.47 8.28
C GLY A 372 -21.32 -8.15 9.56
N PRO A 373 -21.99 -9.13 10.18
CA PRO A 373 -23.34 -9.59 9.90
C PRO A 373 -24.39 -8.73 10.57
N GLY A 374 -25.63 -8.91 10.19
CA GLY A 374 -26.71 -8.28 10.92
C GLY A 374 -28.05 -8.36 10.21
N THR A 375 -29.05 -7.83 10.90
CA THR A 375 -30.38 -7.62 10.36
C THR A 375 -30.57 -6.13 10.15
N ALA A 376 -30.90 -5.72 8.93
CA ALA A 376 -31.13 -4.32 8.65
C ALA A 376 -32.16 -3.71 9.62
N PRO A 377 -31.91 -2.54 10.20
CA PRO A 377 -32.84 -1.87 11.09
C PRO A 377 -34.09 -1.38 10.34
N LEU A 378 -34.00 -1.21 9.04
CA LEU A 378 -35.10 -0.88 8.15
C LEU A 378 -35.50 -2.10 7.33
N PRO A 379 -36.80 -2.40 7.14
CA PRO A 379 -37.24 -3.63 6.48
C PRO A 379 -36.74 -3.86 5.07
N ALA A 380 -36.37 -2.80 4.34
CA ALA A 380 -35.92 -2.86 2.96
C ALA A 380 -34.39 -3.06 2.81
N TYR A 381 -33.62 -2.93 3.89
CA TYR A 381 -32.17 -2.95 3.83
C TYR A 381 -31.56 -4.18 4.50
N ARG A 382 -30.44 -4.63 4.03
CA ARG A 382 -29.73 -5.81 4.53
C ARG A 382 -28.25 -5.53 4.68
N TYR A 383 -27.61 -6.29 5.54
CA TYR A 383 -26.17 -6.34 5.68
C TYR A 383 -25.56 -7.36 4.72
N THR A 384 -24.26 -7.26 4.48
CA THR A 384 -23.54 -8.20 3.63
C THR A 384 -23.59 -9.62 4.17
N GLN A 385 -23.44 -10.56 3.28
CA GLN A 385 -23.47 -11.99 3.57
C GLN A 385 -22.05 -12.51 3.85
N PRO A 386 -21.92 -13.71 4.45
CA PRO A 386 -20.60 -14.29 4.71
C PRO A 386 -19.89 -14.67 3.41
N SER A 387 -18.58 -14.72 3.48
CA SER A 387 -17.73 -15.23 2.41
C SER A 387 -18.09 -16.66 2.05
N PRO A 388 -18.04 -17.06 0.77
CA PRO A 388 -18.10 -18.46 0.36
C PRO A 388 -16.84 -19.21 0.78
N GLY A 389 -16.94 -20.52 0.93
CA GLY A 389 -15.76 -21.37 1.00
C GLY A 389 -14.99 -21.36 -0.32
N GLN A 390 -13.67 -21.22 -0.26
CA GLN A 390 -12.83 -21.12 -1.45
C GLN A 390 -11.39 -21.55 -1.21
N THR A 391 -10.70 -21.88 -2.29
CA THR A 391 -9.28 -22.23 -2.28
C THR A 391 -8.57 -21.44 -3.37
N LEU A 392 -7.47 -20.77 -3.01
CA LEU A 392 -6.68 -19.98 -3.93
C LEU A 392 -5.22 -20.47 -3.94
N ALA A 393 -4.69 -20.71 -5.13
CA ALA A 393 -3.30 -21.17 -5.31
C ALA A 393 -2.32 -20.04 -4.93
N VAL A 394 -1.19 -20.45 -4.33
CA VAL A 394 -0.13 -19.52 -3.93
C VAL A 394 0.76 -19.19 -5.13
N GLU A 395 0.93 -17.91 -5.41
CA GLU A 395 1.90 -17.40 -6.36
C GLU A 395 3.23 -17.11 -5.67
N PHE A 396 4.32 -17.69 -6.18
CA PHE A 396 5.64 -17.57 -5.59
C PHE A 396 6.46 -16.43 -6.19
N ALA A 397 6.77 -15.43 -5.38
CA ALA A 397 7.65 -14.31 -5.72
C ALA A 397 8.94 -14.30 -4.86
N LEU A 398 9.58 -15.47 -4.68
CA LEU A 398 10.68 -15.64 -3.72
C LEU A 398 12.00 -14.99 -4.16
N LYS A 399 12.23 -14.85 -5.47
CA LYS A 399 13.47 -14.27 -6.03
C LYS A 399 13.30 -12.81 -6.38
N ASP A 400 12.15 -12.50 -6.94
CA ASP A 400 11.74 -11.17 -7.31
C ASP A 400 10.44 -10.90 -6.53
N PRO A 401 10.44 -9.98 -5.57
CA PRO A 401 9.23 -9.67 -4.81
C PRO A 401 8.15 -9.03 -5.69
N ALA A 402 8.44 -8.75 -6.98
CA ALA A 402 7.55 -8.08 -7.91
C ALA A 402 6.92 -6.84 -7.26
N THR A 403 7.76 -5.89 -6.92
CA THR A 403 7.37 -4.59 -6.38
C THR A 403 7.77 -3.48 -7.35
N VAL A 404 7.07 -2.37 -7.29
CA VAL A 404 7.42 -1.14 -8.00
C VAL A 404 7.49 0.03 -7.04
N SER A 405 8.25 1.03 -7.44
CA SER A 405 8.31 2.33 -6.77
C SER A 405 8.33 3.41 -7.84
N TRP A 406 7.66 4.51 -7.57
CA TRP A 406 7.54 5.64 -8.50
C TRP A 406 7.52 6.95 -7.74
N ALA A 407 8.20 7.97 -8.24
CA ALA A 407 8.08 9.34 -7.76
C ALA A 407 8.05 10.30 -8.96
N ASP A 408 7.21 11.33 -8.85
CA ASP A 408 7.21 12.42 -9.82
C ASP A 408 8.59 13.09 -9.83
N GLN A 409 9.10 13.39 -11.00
CA GLN A 409 10.42 13.99 -11.20
C GLN A 409 10.36 15.54 -11.26
N SER A 410 9.19 16.12 -11.00
CA SER A 410 8.96 17.57 -11.05
C SER A 410 8.77 18.17 -9.67
N LEU A 411 9.53 19.23 -9.33
CA LEU A 411 9.31 19.99 -8.09
C LEU A 411 7.90 20.58 -7.98
N ALA A 412 7.22 20.81 -9.10
CA ALA A 412 5.84 21.33 -9.10
C ALA A 412 4.83 20.37 -8.46
N SER A 413 5.17 19.08 -8.38
CA SER A 413 4.33 18.05 -7.75
C SER A 413 4.49 17.99 -6.23
N TYR A 414 5.45 18.72 -5.68
CA TYR A 414 5.71 18.78 -4.25
C TYR A 414 5.40 20.18 -3.73
N ASP A 415 4.62 20.28 -2.69
CA ASP A 415 4.44 21.56 -2.00
C ASP A 415 5.65 21.87 -1.08
N SER A 416 5.57 22.98 -0.36
CA SER A 416 6.67 23.44 0.51
C SER A 416 6.78 22.68 1.83
N ALA A 417 5.97 21.64 2.08
CA ALA A 417 6.06 20.84 3.29
C ALA A 417 7.28 19.90 3.24
N ASP A 418 8.04 19.86 4.32
CA ASP A 418 9.31 19.11 4.40
C ASP A 418 9.12 17.66 4.93
N ASP A 419 7.92 17.13 4.89
CA ASP A 419 7.54 15.82 5.42
C ASP A 419 7.50 14.70 4.36
N LEU A 420 8.04 14.95 3.17
CA LEU A 420 8.09 13.97 2.09
C LEU A 420 9.31 13.06 2.22
N ALA A 421 9.08 11.77 2.13
CA ALA A 421 10.13 10.76 2.22
C ALA A 421 10.88 10.53 0.91
N VAL A 422 11.33 11.58 0.26
CA VAL A 422 12.07 11.51 -1.00
C VAL A 422 13.32 12.37 -0.94
N ALA A 423 14.35 11.98 -1.71
CA ALA A 423 15.54 12.79 -1.91
C ALA A 423 15.46 13.50 -3.27
N PHE A 424 15.61 14.81 -3.25
CA PHE A 424 15.76 15.63 -4.47
C PHE A 424 17.24 15.71 -4.82
N ARG A 425 17.59 15.45 -6.08
CA ARG A 425 18.95 15.56 -6.59
C ARG A 425 19.06 16.75 -7.55
N LEU A 426 19.93 17.67 -7.19
CA LEU A 426 20.18 18.88 -7.95
C LEU A 426 21.64 18.94 -8.42
N ARG A 427 21.88 19.65 -9.53
CA ARG A 427 23.20 19.90 -10.10
C ARG A 427 23.39 21.37 -10.40
N ASP A 428 24.51 21.91 -10.04
CA ASP A 428 24.99 23.20 -10.53
C ASP A 428 25.56 23.00 -11.94
N PRO A 429 24.97 23.60 -12.99
CA PRO A 429 25.41 23.40 -14.37
C PRO A 429 26.77 24.07 -14.67
N ILE A 430 27.21 25.02 -13.83
CA ILE A 430 28.47 25.76 -14.02
C ILE A 430 29.64 25.04 -13.36
N THR A 431 29.47 24.67 -12.08
CA THR A 431 30.54 24.03 -11.31
C THR A 431 30.55 22.51 -11.43
N GLY A 432 29.42 21.91 -11.83
CA GLY A 432 29.22 20.46 -11.86
C GLY A 432 28.90 19.86 -10.49
N GLU A 433 28.83 20.64 -9.41
CA GLU A 433 28.52 20.16 -8.06
C GLU A 433 27.15 19.50 -8.02
N TRP A 434 27.05 18.36 -7.32
CA TRP A 434 25.82 17.64 -7.07
C TRP A 434 25.37 17.84 -5.64
N ARG A 435 24.06 18.05 -5.44
CA ARG A 435 23.46 18.14 -4.11
C ARG A 435 22.23 17.27 -3.96
N LEU A 436 22.07 16.78 -2.73
CA LEU A 436 20.88 16.08 -2.26
C LEU A 436 20.21 16.87 -1.14
N THR A 437 18.89 16.83 -1.10
CA THR A 437 18.10 17.29 0.04
C THR A 437 16.80 16.51 0.11
N SER A 438 16.28 16.25 1.32
CA SER A 438 14.93 15.73 1.51
C SER A 438 13.89 16.84 1.69
N SER A 439 14.34 18.09 1.82
CA SER A 439 13.48 19.25 1.99
C SER A 439 13.04 19.80 0.64
N SER A 440 11.75 19.71 0.33
CA SER A 440 11.15 20.27 -0.89
C SER A 440 11.28 21.79 -0.92
N SER A 441 11.15 22.46 0.23
CA SER A 441 11.35 23.91 0.35
C SER A 441 12.79 24.32 0.06
N GLN A 442 13.77 23.52 0.46
CA GLN A 442 15.17 23.76 0.13
C GLN A 442 15.47 23.52 -1.35
N ALA A 443 14.96 22.42 -1.92
CA ALA A 443 15.07 22.14 -3.36
C ALA A 443 14.47 23.28 -4.20
N ASN A 444 13.29 23.75 -3.83
CA ASN A 444 12.64 24.91 -4.47
C ASN A 444 13.50 26.19 -4.35
N ARG A 445 14.06 26.48 -3.18
CA ARG A 445 14.95 27.66 -3.04
C ARG A 445 16.18 27.57 -3.95
N TRP A 446 16.82 26.40 -4.01
CA TRP A 446 17.99 26.22 -4.87
C TRP A 446 17.61 26.32 -6.36
N ALA A 447 16.56 25.65 -6.81
CA ALA A 447 16.12 25.72 -8.20
C ALA A 447 15.68 27.13 -8.60
N SER A 448 15.04 27.87 -7.68
CA SER A 448 14.57 29.25 -7.94
C SER A 448 15.71 30.29 -7.94
N SER A 449 16.90 29.99 -7.37
CA SER A 449 18.06 30.88 -7.46
C SER A 449 18.63 30.99 -8.88
N GLY A 450 18.33 30.01 -9.73
CA GLY A 450 18.87 29.89 -11.08
C GLY A 450 20.28 29.27 -11.14
N ASP A 451 20.92 29.01 -9.98
CA ASP A 451 22.24 28.39 -9.91
C ASP A 451 22.16 26.85 -9.96
N TRP A 452 21.01 26.29 -9.62
CA TRP A 452 20.81 24.84 -9.50
C TRP A 452 19.66 24.34 -10.39
N MET A 453 19.86 23.21 -11.02
CA MET A 453 18.82 22.49 -11.75
C MET A 453 18.40 21.24 -10.96
N LEU A 454 17.09 21.03 -10.80
CA LEU A 454 16.60 19.72 -10.37
C LEU A 454 16.88 18.72 -11.50
N VAL A 455 17.58 17.65 -11.14
CA VAL A 455 17.86 16.56 -12.07
C VAL A 455 16.78 15.51 -11.97
N ASP A 456 16.53 14.99 -10.76
CA ASP A 456 15.53 13.96 -10.51
C ASP A 456 15.25 13.78 -9.01
N VAL A 457 14.37 12.79 -8.74
CA VAL A 457 14.04 12.25 -7.41
C VAL A 457 14.43 10.77 -7.42
N PRO A 458 15.71 10.43 -7.12
CA PRO A 458 16.24 9.11 -7.44
C PRO A 458 15.85 8.00 -6.46
N PHE A 459 15.55 8.30 -5.21
CA PHE A 459 15.26 7.32 -4.16
C PHE A 459 14.51 7.93 -2.98
N ALA A 460 13.98 7.05 -2.13
CA ALA A 460 13.34 7.43 -0.89
C ALA A 460 14.36 7.95 0.16
N ALA A 461 13.92 8.87 0.99
CA ALA A 461 14.65 9.41 2.12
C ALA A 461 13.81 9.27 3.40
N ASN A 462 14.41 9.62 4.56
CA ASN A 462 13.71 9.70 5.85
C ASN A 462 12.81 8.50 6.22
N PRO A 463 13.24 7.25 5.99
CA PRO A 463 12.47 6.13 6.54
C PRO A 463 12.51 6.22 8.07
N THR A 464 11.38 5.97 8.71
CA THR A 464 11.22 6.09 10.18
C THR A 464 11.24 4.72 10.83
N ASP A 465 12.39 4.06 10.89
CA ASP A 465 12.52 2.80 11.59
C ASP A 465 13.78 2.73 12.48
N SER A 466 13.85 1.71 13.32
CA SER A 466 14.98 1.50 14.23
C SER A 466 16.27 1.01 13.55
N TYR A 467 16.25 0.78 12.25
CA TYR A 467 17.37 0.25 11.48
C TYR A 467 18.01 1.31 10.56
N THR A 468 17.46 2.51 10.56
CA THR A 468 18.00 3.63 9.79
C THR A 468 19.15 4.32 10.52
N THR A 469 19.95 5.00 9.76
CA THR A 469 21.07 5.82 10.25
C THR A 469 21.13 7.14 9.49
N ASP A 470 21.78 8.10 10.08
CA ASP A 470 21.99 9.42 9.50
C ASP A 470 22.84 9.36 8.23
N VAL A 471 22.37 9.97 7.16
CA VAL A 471 23.16 10.33 5.99
C VAL A 471 23.60 11.77 6.15
N VAL A 472 24.90 11.99 6.27
CA VAL A 472 25.48 13.33 6.45
C VAL A 472 26.02 13.87 5.13
N GLU A 473 25.94 15.19 4.96
CA GLU A 473 26.67 15.91 3.91
C GLU A 473 28.08 16.25 4.39
N LEU A 474 29.09 15.88 3.60
CA LEU A 474 30.46 16.35 3.75
C LEU A 474 30.79 17.24 2.56
N ARG A 475 31.12 18.50 2.80
CA ARG A 475 31.34 19.48 1.75
C ARG A 475 32.76 20.04 1.74
N ASN A 476 33.34 20.15 0.55
CA ASN A 476 34.57 20.88 0.29
C ASN A 476 34.27 22.07 -0.62
N SER A 477 34.17 23.26 -0.03
CA SER A 477 33.83 24.48 -0.76
C SER A 477 34.93 24.98 -1.72
N GLN A 478 36.18 24.55 -1.54
CA GLN A 478 37.27 24.90 -2.47
C GLN A 478 37.19 24.08 -3.77
N ARG A 479 36.57 22.91 -3.70
CA ARG A 479 36.37 22.01 -4.86
C ARG A 479 34.96 22.06 -5.42
N ASN A 480 34.06 22.81 -4.81
CA ASN A 480 32.63 22.76 -5.10
C ASN A 480 32.11 21.32 -5.15
N ASP A 481 32.35 20.57 -4.09
CA ASP A 481 32.06 19.14 -4.06
C ASP A 481 31.40 18.73 -2.76
N SER A 482 30.30 17.97 -2.87
CA SER A 482 29.51 17.46 -1.76
C SER A 482 29.40 15.94 -1.83
N VAL A 483 29.58 15.27 -0.70
CA VAL A 483 29.53 13.82 -0.54
C VAL A 483 28.48 13.47 0.52
N TYR A 484 27.61 12.51 0.20
CA TYR A 484 26.55 12.05 1.07
C TYR A 484 26.81 10.59 1.47
N THR A 485 26.89 10.33 2.77
CA THR A 485 27.23 8.99 3.26
C THR A 485 26.71 8.71 4.66
N ALA A 486 26.38 7.45 4.90
CA ALA A 486 26.09 6.89 6.23
C ALA A 486 27.30 6.11 6.79
N ASN A 487 28.42 6.03 6.07
CA ASN A 487 29.58 5.20 6.44
C ASN A 487 30.59 5.99 7.32
N PRO A 488 30.76 5.64 8.62
CA PRO A 488 31.66 6.37 9.51
C PRO A 488 33.12 6.40 9.05
N ARG A 489 33.59 5.35 8.38
CA ARG A 489 34.96 5.31 7.85
C ARG A 489 35.15 6.29 6.70
N GLN A 490 34.14 6.41 5.85
CA GLN A 490 34.16 7.38 4.75
C GLN A 490 34.09 8.81 5.29
N ILE A 491 33.26 9.07 6.31
CA ILE A 491 33.21 10.37 7.00
C ILE A 491 34.59 10.77 7.47
N SER A 492 35.26 9.93 8.29
CA SER A 492 36.59 10.22 8.83
C SER A 492 37.64 10.44 7.74
N ARG A 493 37.60 9.66 6.66
CA ARG A 493 38.50 9.81 5.52
C ARG A 493 38.33 11.17 4.82
N LEU A 494 37.09 11.57 4.59
CA LEU A 494 36.79 12.83 3.91
C LEU A 494 37.11 14.04 4.76
N GLU A 495 36.88 14.00 6.07
CA GLU A 495 37.27 15.06 7.01
C GLU A 495 38.79 15.26 6.97
N GLN A 496 39.59 14.19 6.96
CA GLN A 496 41.03 14.24 6.79
C GLN A 496 41.45 14.81 5.42
N ALA A 497 40.60 14.64 4.39
CA ALA A 497 40.80 15.21 3.07
C ALA A 497 40.33 16.66 2.91
N GLY A 498 39.93 17.32 4.03
CA GLY A 498 39.52 18.72 4.06
C GLY A 498 38.05 18.99 3.80
N TYR A 499 37.21 17.96 3.82
CA TYR A 499 35.76 18.15 3.81
C TYR A 499 35.26 18.52 5.19
N ARG A 500 34.20 19.30 5.25
CA ARG A 500 33.52 19.67 6.49
C ARG A 500 32.16 18.99 6.56
N ASN A 501 31.86 18.36 7.68
CA ASN A 501 30.56 17.79 7.96
C ASN A 501 29.53 18.90 8.14
N GLN A 502 28.48 18.91 7.32
CA GLN A 502 27.38 19.89 7.35
C GLN A 502 26.20 19.41 8.21
N GLY A 503 26.23 18.18 8.71
CA GLY A 503 25.17 17.56 9.48
C GLY A 503 24.34 16.56 8.67
N THR A 504 23.29 16.06 9.32
CA THR A 504 22.34 15.09 8.75
C THR A 504 21.43 15.78 7.73
N VAL A 505 21.30 15.16 6.55
CA VAL A 505 20.41 15.61 5.48
C VAL A 505 19.12 14.81 5.47
N PHE A 506 19.23 13.51 5.67
CA PHE A 506 18.12 12.57 5.80
C PHE A 506 18.61 11.28 6.46
N THR A 507 17.70 10.33 6.71
CA THR A 507 18.06 8.99 7.18
C THR A 507 17.90 7.95 6.07
N ALA A 508 18.72 6.89 6.11
CA ALA A 508 18.69 5.76 5.20
C ALA A 508 19.25 4.51 5.90
N TYR A 509 19.43 3.42 5.21
CA TYR A 509 19.95 2.18 5.79
C TYR A 509 21.45 2.05 5.54
N ALA A 510 22.22 1.72 6.58
CA ALA A 510 23.65 1.48 6.47
C ALA A 510 23.98 0.10 5.85
N GLU A 511 23.09 -0.87 6.03
CA GLU A 511 23.31 -2.27 5.66
C GLU A 511 22.37 -2.73 4.56
N PRO A 512 22.77 -3.73 3.75
CA PRO A 512 21.96 -4.25 2.65
C PRO A 512 20.79 -5.08 3.16
N LEU A 513 19.71 -4.48 3.51
CA LEU A 513 18.46 -5.17 3.83
C LEU A 513 17.75 -5.58 2.54
N ARG A 514 17.02 -6.69 2.62
CA ARG A 514 16.28 -7.19 1.46
C ARG A 514 15.22 -6.19 1.04
N GLY A 515 15.16 -5.97 -0.28
CA GLY A 515 14.23 -5.03 -0.87
C GLY A 515 14.73 -3.60 -0.91
N LEU A 516 15.94 -3.34 -0.44
CA LEU A 516 16.62 -2.07 -0.64
C LEU A 516 17.60 -2.15 -1.81
N ASP A 517 17.78 -1.05 -2.47
CA ASP A 517 18.75 -0.85 -3.53
C ASP A 517 19.99 -0.15 -2.96
N PRO A 518 21.19 -0.52 -3.42
CA PRO A 518 22.38 0.22 -3.08
C PRO A 518 22.37 1.59 -3.77
N VAL A 519 22.69 2.63 -3.02
CA VAL A 519 23.00 3.95 -3.55
C VAL A 519 24.52 4.08 -3.64
N TRP A 520 25.02 4.08 -4.87
CA TRP A 520 26.46 4.12 -5.13
C TRP A 520 26.97 5.55 -5.11
N GLN A 521 28.17 5.71 -4.56
CA GLN A 521 28.97 6.90 -4.68
C GLN A 521 29.94 6.73 -5.86
N LEU A 522 29.99 7.70 -6.74
CA LEU A 522 30.93 7.77 -7.86
C LEU A 522 31.71 9.08 -7.83
N VAL A 523 32.90 9.06 -8.43
CA VAL A 523 33.79 10.21 -8.54
C VAL A 523 34.13 10.41 -10.01
N SER A 524 33.88 11.59 -10.53
CA SER A 524 34.19 11.98 -11.90
C SER A 524 35.73 12.08 -12.14
N PRO A 525 36.21 12.13 -13.39
CA PRO A 525 37.63 12.30 -13.69
C PRO A 525 38.25 13.58 -13.12
N ASP A 526 37.46 14.64 -12.94
CA ASP A 526 37.85 15.92 -12.36
C ASP A 526 37.64 15.98 -10.83
N GLY A 527 37.18 14.89 -10.21
CA GLY A 527 37.13 14.72 -8.76
C GLY A 527 35.82 15.14 -8.08
N GLN A 528 34.76 15.35 -8.83
CA GLN A 528 33.41 15.63 -8.31
C GLN A 528 32.71 14.32 -7.90
N HIS A 529 31.98 14.35 -6.78
CA HIS A 529 31.20 13.21 -6.33
C HIS A 529 29.74 13.31 -6.75
N ALA A 530 29.16 12.17 -7.09
CA ALA A 530 27.73 12.03 -7.34
C ALA A 530 27.20 10.69 -6.79
N THR A 531 25.90 10.63 -6.47
CA THR A 531 25.23 9.42 -6.01
C THR A 531 24.16 8.97 -6.97
N THR A 532 24.01 7.65 -7.12
CA THR A 532 22.91 7.06 -7.89
C THR A 532 22.45 5.73 -7.32
N ALA A 533 21.14 5.49 -7.35
CA ALA A 533 20.54 4.18 -7.12
C ALA A 533 20.32 3.42 -8.46
N SER A 534 20.49 4.06 -9.59
CA SER A 534 20.29 3.47 -10.91
C SER A 534 21.51 2.68 -11.37
N ARG A 535 21.31 1.39 -11.65
CA ARG A 535 22.36 0.53 -12.25
C ARG A 535 22.74 0.97 -13.67
N GLN A 536 21.78 1.53 -14.41
CA GLN A 536 21.99 2.01 -15.77
C GLN A 536 22.85 3.28 -15.73
N GLU A 537 22.46 4.28 -14.93
CA GLU A 537 23.22 5.52 -14.76
C GLU A 537 24.65 5.24 -14.23
N ARG A 538 24.77 4.37 -13.21
CA ARG A 538 26.09 3.95 -12.72
C ARG A 538 26.96 3.37 -13.82
N ARG A 539 26.42 2.49 -14.68
CA ARG A 539 27.16 1.91 -15.82
C ARG A 539 27.61 3.00 -16.79
N HIS A 540 26.68 3.88 -17.15
CA HIS A 540 26.96 4.99 -18.05
C HIS A 540 28.12 5.87 -17.53
N TRP A 541 28.10 6.28 -16.28
CA TRP A 541 29.17 7.09 -15.69
C TRP A 541 30.52 6.34 -15.66
N LEU A 542 30.53 5.03 -15.36
CA LEU A 542 31.76 4.22 -15.41
C LEU A 542 32.34 4.16 -16.83
N GLU A 543 31.49 4.07 -17.85
CA GLU A 543 31.91 4.12 -19.27
C GLU A 543 32.50 5.49 -19.67
N GLN A 544 32.05 6.55 -19.00
CA GLN A 544 32.62 7.91 -19.15
C GLN A 544 33.87 8.18 -18.31
N GLY A 545 34.40 7.15 -17.66
CA GLY A 545 35.66 7.26 -16.90
C GLY A 545 35.48 7.66 -15.43
N TRP A 546 34.27 7.74 -14.91
CA TRP A 546 34.03 7.88 -13.48
C TRP A 546 34.52 6.63 -12.74
N ARG A 547 34.89 6.79 -11.48
CA ARG A 547 35.30 5.69 -10.61
C ARG A 547 34.27 5.47 -9.51
N SER A 548 34.03 4.20 -9.15
CA SER A 548 33.19 3.87 -8.00
C SER A 548 33.94 4.10 -6.69
N ASP A 549 33.35 4.84 -5.76
CA ASP A 549 33.82 5.01 -4.36
C ASP A 549 33.03 4.13 -3.37
N GLY A 550 32.29 3.15 -3.87
CA GLY A 550 31.53 2.18 -3.07
C GLY A 550 30.03 2.49 -2.95
N VAL A 551 29.40 1.88 -1.94
CA VAL A 551 28.01 2.14 -1.58
C VAL A 551 28.01 3.16 -0.46
N ALA A 552 27.27 4.24 -0.64
CA ALA A 552 27.12 5.31 0.35
C ALA A 552 26.10 4.92 1.45
N PHE A 553 25.02 4.31 1.04
CA PHE A 553 23.91 3.81 1.89
C PHE A 553 22.97 2.94 1.03
N TYR A 554 21.88 2.45 1.63
CA TYR A 554 20.82 1.71 0.94
C TYR A 554 19.48 2.43 1.10
N SER A 555 18.65 2.39 0.05
CA SER A 555 17.30 2.98 0.05
C SER A 555 16.41 2.30 -0.99
N VAL A 556 15.19 2.75 -1.14
CA VAL A 556 14.26 2.32 -2.20
C VAL A 556 14.48 3.21 -3.41
N ALA A 557 14.93 2.63 -4.53
CA ALA A 557 15.09 3.36 -5.78
C ALA A 557 13.75 3.55 -6.50
N PHE A 558 13.61 4.65 -7.24
CA PHE A 558 12.46 4.90 -8.10
C PHE A 558 12.78 4.50 -9.54
N PRO A 559 11.94 3.69 -10.22
CA PRO A 559 12.21 3.19 -11.57
C PRO A 559 12.39 4.28 -12.62
N ASN A 560 11.72 5.41 -12.45
CA ASN A 560 11.78 6.55 -13.36
C ASN A 560 13.00 7.46 -13.16
N ALA A 561 13.84 7.21 -12.15
CA ALA A 561 15.00 8.03 -11.85
C ALA A 561 16.04 8.05 -12.99
N ALA A 562 16.15 6.95 -13.72
CA ALA A 562 17.10 6.83 -14.84
C ALA A 562 16.58 7.35 -16.18
N LEU A 563 15.32 7.79 -16.25
CA LEU A 563 14.67 8.19 -17.51
C LEU A 563 14.67 9.69 -17.74
N THR A 564 15.05 10.45 -16.73
CA THR A 564 15.13 11.91 -16.83
C THR A 564 16.51 12.27 -17.35
N GLY A 565 16.63 12.69 -18.58
CA GLY A 565 17.87 12.99 -19.28
C GLY A 565 18.84 14.01 -18.61
N GLY A 566 18.76 14.21 -17.31
CA GLY A 566 19.59 15.12 -16.54
C GLY A 566 21.09 14.77 -16.49
N TRP A 567 21.46 13.62 -17.00
CA TRP A 567 22.83 13.16 -17.12
C TRP A 567 23.39 13.24 -18.56
N GLU A 568 22.61 13.73 -19.50
CA GLU A 568 23.01 13.91 -20.91
C GLU A 568 23.69 15.26 -21.20
N ALA A 569 23.96 16.07 -20.20
CA ALA A 569 24.58 17.39 -20.40
C ALA A 569 26.10 17.37 -20.19
#